data_3d357e9f486c53b7852ea2c2661cbf0d
#
_entry.id   3d357e9f486c53b7852ea2c2661cbf0d
#
_cell.length_a   1.000
_cell.length_b   1.000
_cell.length_c   1.000
_cell.angle_alpha   90.00
_cell.angle_beta   90.00
_cell.angle_gamma   90.00
#
_symmetry.space_group_name_H-M   'P 1'
#
loop_
_entity.id
_entity.type
_entity.pdbx_description
1 polymer ?
#
loop_
_entity_poly.entity_id
_entity_poly.type
_entity_poly.pdbx_seq_one_letter_code
_entity_poly.pdbx_strand_id
1 'polypeptide(L)'
;MTGAAETLRAEDFDFDLPQARIAQHPARPRESARLLQVARDGLHDRIVRDLPDLLRPGDLLVANDTRVIPAQLAARRGAARIGITLDRPLADGTWHALARNARRLHPGDALAFEGADDLTAIVRARDDDGGVALAFNCAGDIFADALRRAGALALPPYIARPDGPSAADAQDYQTVFAEHEGAVAAPTAGLHFTPALLAALAARGVGRATVTLHVGAGTFLPMRTEDVRDHRIHAERGHVGAAAVAAINAARTAGGSAPPRCGCWKVPRLRTAAWSRSTARPRCSSCRATTSAPWTCC
;
A
#
# COMPACT_ATOMS: atom_id res chain seq x y z
N MET A 1 -27.54 25.61 19.23
CA MET A 1 -26.61 24.80 20.04
C MET A 1 -25.71 24.03 19.08
N THR A 2 -24.54 24.55 18.77
CA THR A 2 -23.52 23.91 17.94
C THR A 2 -22.87 22.82 18.79
N GLY A 3 -23.24 21.55 18.55
CA GLY A 3 -22.55 20.44 19.18
C GLY A 3 -21.06 20.51 18.84
N ALA A 4 -20.20 20.61 19.86
CA ALA A 4 -18.78 20.44 19.71
C ALA A 4 -18.54 19.12 19.00
N ALA A 5 -17.84 19.14 17.87
CA ALA A 5 -17.48 17.92 17.17
C ALA A 5 -16.58 17.14 18.12
N GLU A 6 -17.03 15.96 18.53
CA GLU A 6 -16.31 15.06 19.41
C GLU A 6 -14.91 14.82 18.87
N THR A 7 -13.89 15.10 19.65
CA THR A 7 -12.49 14.92 19.25
C THR A 7 -12.22 13.42 19.23
N LEU A 8 -11.78 12.90 18.08
CA LEU A 8 -11.37 11.50 17.94
C LEU A 8 -9.89 11.40 18.27
N ARG A 9 -9.55 10.88 19.44
CA ARG A 9 -8.18 10.74 19.89
C ARG A 9 -7.58 9.42 19.41
N ALA A 10 -6.27 9.38 19.21
CA ALA A 10 -5.58 8.14 18.85
C ALA A 10 -5.78 7.06 19.92
N GLU A 11 -5.83 7.45 21.19
CA GLU A 11 -6.07 6.54 22.35
C GLU A 11 -7.45 5.87 22.33
N ASP A 12 -8.47 6.47 21.70
CA ASP A 12 -9.82 5.87 21.57
C ASP A 12 -9.82 4.58 20.71
N PHE A 13 -8.73 4.36 19.96
CA PHE A 13 -8.53 3.20 19.09
C PHE A 13 -7.47 2.24 19.62
N ASP A 14 -6.91 2.51 20.79
CA ASP A 14 -5.92 1.64 21.41
C ASP A 14 -6.58 0.43 22.06
N PHE A 15 -5.94 -0.71 21.94
CA PHE A 15 -6.40 -1.95 22.56
C PHE A 15 -5.22 -2.90 22.79
N ASP A 16 -5.38 -3.81 23.75
CA ASP A 16 -4.39 -4.86 23.99
C ASP A 16 -4.37 -5.87 22.84
N LEU A 17 -3.28 -5.88 22.09
CA LEU A 17 -3.02 -6.84 21.01
C LEU A 17 -1.88 -7.78 21.42
N PRO A 18 -2.20 -8.99 21.92
CA PRO A 18 -1.17 -9.95 22.27
C PRO A 18 -0.29 -10.32 21.08
N GLN A 19 1.04 -10.33 21.26
CA GLN A 19 2.00 -10.65 20.20
C GLN A 19 1.71 -11.98 19.48
N ALA A 20 1.17 -12.97 20.21
CA ALA A 20 0.78 -14.26 19.66
C ALA A 20 -0.39 -14.18 18.64
N ARG A 21 -1.10 -13.06 18.58
CA ARG A 21 -2.17 -12.82 17.58
C ARG A 21 -1.64 -12.24 16.27
N ILE A 22 -0.38 -11.85 16.22
CA ILE A 22 0.26 -11.30 15.01
C ILE A 22 0.93 -12.46 14.27
N ALA A 23 0.33 -12.87 13.15
CA ALA A 23 0.89 -13.92 12.31
C ALA A 23 2.22 -13.47 11.69
N GLN A 24 3.28 -14.27 11.85
CA GLN A 24 4.62 -14.00 11.32
C GLN A 24 4.83 -14.62 9.93
N HIS A 25 3.93 -15.49 9.49
CA HIS A 25 3.91 -16.13 8.18
C HIS A 25 2.48 -16.19 7.64
N PRO A 26 2.29 -16.15 6.32
CA PRO A 26 0.97 -16.26 5.73
C PRO A 26 0.38 -17.65 5.91
N ALA A 27 -0.96 -17.74 5.90
CA ALA A 27 -1.65 -19.02 5.81
C ALA A 27 -1.28 -19.77 4.52
N ARG A 28 -1.29 -21.10 4.56
CA ARG A 28 -1.03 -22.00 3.43
C ARG A 28 -2.18 -23.01 3.30
N PRO A 29 -2.95 -22.98 2.19
CA PRO A 29 -2.93 -22.00 1.10
C PRO A 29 -3.42 -20.62 1.58
N ARG A 30 -3.10 -19.55 0.83
CA ARG A 30 -3.38 -18.17 1.26
C ARG A 30 -4.86 -17.89 1.52
N GLU A 31 -5.75 -18.46 0.71
CA GLU A 31 -7.20 -18.35 0.86
C GLU A 31 -7.77 -19.11 2.07
N SER A 32 -6.95 -19.85 2.81
CA SER A 32 -7.36 -20.43 4.11
C SER A 32 -7.27 -19.45 5.28
N ALA A 33 -6.79 -18.22 5.04
CA ALA A 33 -6.75 -17.17 6.05
C ALA A 33 -8.16 -16.83 6.55
N ARG A 34 -8.24 -16.42 7.81
CA ARG A 34 -9.51 -16.02 8.44
C ARG A 34 -10.02 -14.72 7.81
N LEU A 35 -11.34 -14.64 7.68
CA LEU A 35 -12.06 -13.47 7.18
C LEU A 35 -13.14 -13.09 8.19
N LEU A 36 -13.16 -11.84 8.62
CA LEU A 36 -14.26 -11.30 9.42
C LEU A 36 -15.25 -10.58 8.52
N GLN A 37 -16.45 -11.13 8.40
CA GLN A 37 -17.55 -10.49 7.71
C GLN A 37 -18.31 -9.59 8.69
N VAL A 38 -18.31 -8.28 8.44
CA VAL A 38 -19.12 -7.31 9.19
C VAL A 38 -20.41 -7.07 8.41
N ALA A 39 -21.53 -7.56 8.92
CA ALA A 39 -22.84 -7.45 8.31
C ALA A 39 -23.81 -6.66 9.24
N ARG A 40 -25.02 -6.35 8.74
CA ARG A 40 -26.01 -5.62 9.54
C ARG A 40 -26.53 -6.42 10.73
N ASP A 41 -26.56 -7.73 10.62
CA ASP A 41 -27.01 -8.70 11.61
C ASP A 41 -25.90 -9.14 12.58
N GLY A 42 -24.65 -8.65 12.38
CA GLY A 42 -23.55 -8.94 13.29
C GLY A 42 -22.21 -9.22 12.62
N LEU A 43 -21.34 -9.85 13.38
CA LEU A 43 -20.02 -10.29 12.97
C LEU A 43 -20.05 -11.79 12.70
N HIS A 44 -19.50 -12.20 11.56
CA HIS A 44 -19.46 -13.60 11.14
C HIS A 44 -18.02 -14.01 10.86
N ASP A 45 -17.57 -15.06 11.53
CA ASP A 45 -16.28 -15.70 11.22
C ASP A 45 -16.39 -16.52 9.94
N ARG A 46 -15.49 -16.24 9.00
CA ARG A 46 -15.37 -16.86 7.68
C ARG A 46 -13.92 -17.18 7.39
N ILE A 47 -13.67 -17.76 6.24
CA ILE A 47 -12.34 -17.87 5.64
C ILE A 47 -12.36 -17.20 4.25
N VAL A 48 -11.20 -16.80 3.76
CA VAL A 48 -11.11 -16.04 2.49
C VAL A 48 -11.68 -16.85 1.31
N ARG A 49 -11.55 -18.19 1.31
CA ARG A 49 -12.13 -19.04 0.25
C ARG A 49 -13.64 -19.00 0.18
N ASP A 50 -14.34 -18.47 1.18
CA ASP A 50 -15.79 -18.31 1.17
C ASP A 50 -16.26 -17.09 0.36
N LEU A 51 -15.32 -16.25 -0.14
CA LEU A 51 -15.65 -15.04 -0.91
C LEU A 51 -16.61 -15.28 -2.09
N PRO A 52 -16.51 -16.37 -2.88
CA PRO A 52 -17.47 -16.64 -3.95
C PRO A 52 -18.92 -16.74 -3.48
N ASP A 53 -19.17 -17.18 -2.24
CA ASP A 53 -20.51 -17.28 -1.66
C ASP A 53 -20.98 -15.95 -1.05
N LEU A 54 -20.08 -15.05 -0.75
CA LEU A 54 -20.37 -13.72 -0.20
C LEU A 54 -20.60 -12.67 -1.28
N LEU A 55 -20.08 -12.89 -2.48
CA LEU A 55 -20.24 -12.01 -3.64
C LEU A 55 -21.34 -12.51 -4.58
N ARG A 56 -21.88 -11.59 -5.38
CA ARG A 56 -23.01 -11.87 -6.29
C ARG A 56 -22.55 -11.86 -7.74
N PRO A 57 -23.19 -12.61 -8.63
CA PRO A 57 -23.02 -12.43 -10.07
C PRO A 57 -23.21 -10.97 -10.46
N GLY A 58 -22.27 -10.42 -11.25
CA GLY A 58 -22.26 -9.01 -11.63
C GLY A 58 -21.49 -8.07 -10.68
N ASP A 59 -21.07 -8.54 -9.50
CA ASP A 59 -20.12 -7.78 -8.67
C ASP A 59 -18.77 -7.64 -9.41
N LEU A 60 -18.05 -6.55 -9.16
CA LEU A 60 -16.73 -6.28 -9.73
C LEU A 60 -15.69 -6.23 -8.62
N LEU A 61 -14.71 -7.15 -8.69
CA LEU A 61 -13.50 -7.10 -7.88
C LEU A 61 -12.52 -6.10 -8.51
N VAL A 62 -12.16 -5.05 -7.80
CA VAL A 62 -11.10 -4.11 -8.20
C VAL A 62 -9.85 -4.40 -7.38
N ALA A 63 -8.78 -4.83 -8.03
CA ALA A 63 -7.51 -5.19 -7.40
C ALA A 63 -6.41 -4.18 -7.74
N ASN A 64 -5.42 -4.07 -6.86
CA ASN A 64 -4.22 -3.28 -7.09
C ASN A 64 -3.15 -4.19 -7.71
N ASP A 65 -2.67 -3.84 -8.90
CA ASP A 65 -1.67 -4.61 -9.66
C ASP A 65 -0.23 -4.12 -9.47
N THR A 66 0.00 -3.26 -8.48
CA THR A 66 1.35 -2.82 -8.16
C THR A 66 2.23 -3.97 -7.71
N ARG A 67 3.51 -3.94 -8.12
CA ARG A 67 4.57 -4.86 -7.69
C ARG A 67 5.48 -4.17 -6.68
N VAL A 68 5.78 -4.85 -5.59
CA VAL A 68 6.72 -4.35 -4.57
C VAL A 68 8.14 -4.43 -5.09
N ILE A 69 8.89 -3.34 -4.89
CA ILE A 69 10.32 -3.24 -5.20
C ILE A 69 11.16 -3.46 -3.93
N PRO A 70 12.42 -3.89 -4.03
CA PRO A 70 13.33 -4.02 -2.87
C PRO A 70 13.80 -2.62 -2.43
N ALA A 71 12.93 -1.90 -1.71
CA ALA A 71 13.05 -0.49 -1.39
C ALA A 71 13.96 -0.19 -0.20
N GLN A 72 14.37 -1.20 0.57
CA GLN A 72 15.20 -1.04 1.76
C GLN A 72 16.68 -1.24 1.43
N LEU A 73 17.47 -0.19 1.59
CA LEU A 73 18.86 -0.11 1.17
C LEU A 73 19.78 0.18 2.35
N ALA A 74 20.92 -0.48 2.41
CA ALA A 74 22.00 -0.11 3.29
C ALA A 74 22.99 0.78 2.52
N ALA A 75 23.10 2.04 2.95
CA ALA A 75 24.01 3.01 2.34
C ALA A 75 25.18 3.35 3.26
N ARG A 76 26.26 3.85 2.67
CA ARG A 76 27.42 4.41 3.38
C ARG A 76 27.65 5.86 2.94
N ARG A 77 27.92 6.71 3.93
CA ARG A 77 28.50 8.04 3.74
C ARG A 77 29.88 8.04 4.40
N GLY A 78 30.92 7.79 3.62
CA GLY A 78 32.25 7.46 4.16
C GLY A 78 32.18 6.24 5.05
N ALA A 79 32.60 6.33 6.31
CA ALA A 79 32.54 5.23 7.27
C ALA A 79 31.15 5.04 7.92
N ALA A 80 30.22 5.99 7.79
CA ALA A 80 28.93 5.93 8.46
C ALA A 80 27.92 5.09 7.67
N ARG A 81 27.25 4.15 8.33
CA ARG A 81 26.13 3.37 7.75
C ARG A 81 24.81 4.15 7.92
N ILE A 82 24.04 4.19 6.86
CA ILE A 82 22.75 4.90 6.77
C ILE A 82 21.73 3.90 6.20
N GLY A 83 20.64 3.66 6.92
CA GLY A 83 19.50 2.91 6.37
C GLY A 83 18.63 3.83 5.54
N ILE A 84 18.35 3.46 4.31
CA ILE A 84 17.49 4.18 3.36
C ILE A 84 16.31 3.29 3.02
N THR A 85 15.10 3.86 3.09
CA THR A 85 13.90 3.23 2.53
C THR A 85 13.35 4.13 1.44
N LEU A 86 13.39 3.69 0.20
CA LEU A 86 12.80 4.43 -0.92
C LEU A 86 11.30 4.60 -0.68
N ASP A 87 10.74 5.72 -1.14
CA ASP A 87 9.31 6.00 -1.02
C ASP A 87 8.67 6.18 -2.40
N ARG A 88 9.12 7.16 -3.17
CA ARG A 88 8.57 7.42 -4.50
C ARG A 88 9.55 8.23 -5.36
N PRO A 89 9.47 8.12 -6.69
CA PRO A 89 10.17 9.03 -7.59
C PRO A 89 9.51 10.42 -7.56
N LEU A 90 10.32 11.45 -7.70
CA LEU A 90 9.92 12.85 -7.79
C LEU A 90 9.92 13.30 -9.27
N ALA A 91 9.29 14.45 -9.53
CA ALA A 91 9.13 14.97 -10.90
C ALA A 91 10.46 15.38 -11.58
N ASP A 92 11.48 15.67 -10.77
CA ASP A 92 12.82 16.06 -11.23
C ASP A 92 13.77 14.87 -11.49
N GLY A 93 13.24 13.63 -11.39
CA GLY A 93 14.02 12.41 -11.57
C GLY A 93 14.74 11.94 -10.31
N THR A 94 14.67 12.67 -9.21
CA THR A 94 15.17 12.20 -7.91
C THR A 94 14.16 11.26 -7.24
N TRP A 95 14.61 10.60 -6.17
CA TRP A 95 13.75 9.75 -5.34
C TRP A 95 13.58 10.35 -3.95
N HIS A 96 12.34 10.46 -3.50
CA HIS A 96 12.07 10.65 -2.07
C HIS A 96 12.32 9.34 -1.34
N ALA A 97 13.00 9.41 -0.20
CA ALA A 97 13.32 8.28 0.65
C ALA A 97 13.26 8.67 2.12
N LEU A 98 13.01 7.71 2.99
CA LEU A 98 13.13 7.85 4.43
C LEU A 98 14.54 7.38 4.85
N ALA A 99 15.25 8.17 5.65
CA ALA A 99 16.59 7.83 6.11
C ALA A 99 16.62 7.61 7.62
N ARG A 100 17.15 6.48 8.07
CA ARG A 100 17.51 6.32 9.49
C ARG A 100 18.69 7.23 9.80
N ASN A 101 18.58 8.02 10.89
CA ASN A 101 19.57 9.03 11.25
C ASN A 101 19.73 10.14 10.19
N ALA A 102 18.65 10.56 9.53
CA ALA A 102 18.60 11.59 8.49
C ALA A 102 19.34 12.90 8.90
N ARG A 103 19.41 13.22 10.20
CA ARG A 103 20.15 14.37 10.74
C ARG A 103 21.63 14.40 10.36
N ARG A 104 22.20 13.23 9.99
CA ARG A 104 23.59 13.10 9.54
C ARG A 104 23.77 13.33 8.05
N LEU A 105 22.67 13.50 7.28
CA LEU A 105 22.70 13.73 5.85
C LEU A 105 22.51 15.20 5.54
N HIS A 106 23.33 15.73 4.63
CA HIS A 106 23.27 17.10 4.14
C HIS A 106 23.23 17.13 2.61
N PRO A 107 22.61 18.13 2.02
CA PRO A 107 22.70 18.32 0.56
C PRO A 107 24.15 18.32 0.08
N GLY A 108 24.45 17.57 -0.97
CA GLY A 108 25.79 17.35 -1.51
C GLY A 108 26.48 16.07 -0.99
N ASP A 109 25.99 15.42 0.06
CA ASP A 109 26.56 14.16 0.52
C ASP A 109 26.42 13.08 -0.54
N ALA A 110 27.51 12.34 -0.77
CA ALA A 110 27.53 11.17 -1.64
C ALA A 110 27.27 9.90 -0.82
N LEU A 111 26.39 9.05 -1.32
CA LEU A 111 26.04 7.74 -0.76
C LEU A 111 26.48 6.64 -1.71
N ALA A 112 27.12 5.60 -1.19
CA ALA A 112 27.36 4.31 -1.86
C ALA A 112 26.47 3.25 -1.22
N PHE A 113 26.02 2.24 -1.98
CA PHE A 113 25.08 1.24 -1.51
C PHE A 113 25.73 -0.13 -1.41
N GLU A 114 25.51 -0.81 -0.28
CA GLU A 114 26.00 -2.17 -0.06
C GLU A 114 25.28 -3.13 -1.03
N GLY A 115 26.02 -4.07 -1.62
CA GLY A 115 25.46 -5.06 -2.57
C GLY A 115 25.40 -4.59 -4.03
N ALA A 116 25.67 -3.30 -4.32
CA ALA A 116 25.80 -2.79 -5.68
C ALA A 116 26.82 -1.64 -5.69
N ASP A 117 28.10 -1.96 -5.89
CA ASP A 117 29.21 -1.00 -5.83
C ASP A 117 29.11 0.09 -6.93
N ASP A 118 28.37 -0.20 -8.00
CA ASP A 118 28.08 0.70 -9.12
C ASP A 118 26.90 1.64 -8.85
N LEU A 119 26.13 1.44 -7.77
CA LEU A 119 25.02 2.28 -7.38
C LEU A 119 25.49 3.37 -6.40
N THR A 120 25.28 4.61 -6.79
CA THR A 120 25.56 5.78 -5.92
C THR A 120 24.41 6.77 -5.98
N ALA A 121 24.30 7.64 -4.98
CA ALA A 121 23.37 8.74 -5.00
C ALA A 121 23.95 9.99 -4.35
N ILE A 122 23.46 11.16 -4.76
CA ILE A 122 23.72 12.44 -4.11
C ILE A 122 22.47 12.89 -3.37
N VAL A 123 22.61 13.27 -2.10
CA VAL A 123 21.54 13.90 -1.35
C VAL A 123 21.30 15.30 -1.93
N ARG A 124 20.08 15.57 -2.41
CA ARG A 124 19.68 16.88 -2.98
C ARG A 124 19.00 17.78 -1.98
N ALA A 125 18.15 17.19 -1.14
CA ALA A 125 17.41 17.90 -0.11
C ALA A 125 17.15 16.98 1.09
N ARG A 126 16.80 17.59 2.20
CA ARG A 126 16.32 16.90 3.40
C ARG A 126 15.09 17.63 3.93
N ASP A 127 14.08 16.86 4.32
CA ASP A 127 12.87 17.36 4.97
C ASP A 127 13.01 17.32 6.48
N ASP A 128 12.23 18.12 7.18
CA ASP A 128 12.21 18.17 8.65
C ASP A 128 11.71 16.85 9.27
N ASP A 129 10.89 16.09 8.54
CA ASP A 129 10.32 14.81 8.97
C ASP A 129 11.27 13.61 8.77
N GLY A 130 12.51 13.85 8.31
CA GLY A 130 13.52 12.82 8.08
C GLY A 130 13.48 12.21 6.67
N GLY A 131 12.71 12.78 5.77
CA GLY A 131 12.75 12.50 4.34
C GLY A 131 14.00 13.09 3.69
N VAL A 132 14.47 12.46 2.62
CA VAL A 132 15.58 12.93 1.80
C VAL A 132 15.25 12.77 0.33
N ALA A 133 15.70 13.72 -0.51
CA ALA A 133 15.67 13.59 -1.96
C ALA A 133 17.03 13.09 -2.45
N LEU A 134 17.04 11.96 -3.14
CA LEU A 134 18.25 11.28 -3.64
C LEU A 134 18.30 11.32 -5.17
N ALA A 135 19.39 11.83 -5.71
CA ALA A 135 19.71 11.72 -7.14
C ALA A 135 20.63 10.53 -7.37
N PHE A 136 20.11 9.45 -7.93
CA PHE A 136 20.89 8.27 -8.28
C PHE A 136 21.70 8.51 -9.56
N ASN A 137 22.82 7.80 -9.69
CA ASN A 137 23.70 7.85 -10.86
C ASN A 137 23.17 7.05 -12.07
N CYS A 138 22.07 6.31 -11.91
CA CYS A 138 21.42 5.53 -12.95
C CYS A 138 19.89 5.61 -12.85
N ALA A 139 19.19 5.19 -13.92
CA ALA A 139 17.73 5.19 -14.00
C ALA A 139 17.24 4.01 -14.85
N GLY A 140 15.91 3.83 -14.92
CA GLY A 140 15.28 2.76 -15.72
C GLY A 140 15.72 1.37 -15.30
N ASP A 141 15.96 0.49 -16.28
CA ASP A 141 16.30 -0.92 -16.05
C ASP A 141 17.62 -1.08 -15.28
N ILE A 142 18.61 -0.21 -15.51
CA ILE A 142 19.88 -0.22 -14.78
C ILE A 142 19.65 0.02 -13.30
N PHE A 143 18.80 0.99 -12.96
CA PHE A 143 18.43 1.27 -11.58
C PHE A 143 17.65 0.11 -10.95
N ALA A 144 16.70 -0.47 -11.68
CA ALA A 144 15.94 -1.62 -11.23
C ALA A 144 16.84 -2.84 -10.94
N ASP A 145 17.83 -3.11 -11.79
CA ASP A 145 18.83 -4.17 -11.55
C ASP A 145 19.70 -3.88 -10.34
N ALA A 146 20.15 -2.65 -10.18
CA ALA A 146 20.91 -2.25 -9.01
C ALA A 146 20.11 -2.40 -7.71
N LEU A 147 18.82 -2.04 -7.73
CA LEU A 147 17.91 -2.24 -6.61
C LEU A 147 17.73 -3.72 -6.27
N ARG A 148 17.63 -4.60 -7.27
CA ARG A 148 17.53 -6.06 -7.03
C ARG A 148 18.77 -6.64 -6.36
N ARG A 149 19.96 -6.06 -6.62
CA ARG A 149 21.23 -6.49 -5.99
C ARG A 149 21.44 -5.93 -4.59
N ALA A 150 21.15 -4.62 -4.40
CA ALA A 150 21.43 -3.89 -3.17
C ALA A 150 20.27 -3.89 -2.16
N GLY A 151 19.05 -4.08 -2.64
CA GLY A 151 17.85 -3.84 -1.86
C GLY A 151 17.28 -5.08 -1.21
N ALA A 152 16.54 -4.82 -0.14
CA ALA A 152 15.69 -5.77 0.55
C ALA A 152 14.25 -5.29 0.58
N LEU A 153 13.30 -6.19 0.83
CA LEU A 153 11.90 -5.82 1.02
C LEU A 153 11.72 -4.98 2.29
N ALA A 154 10.91 -3.94 2.20
CA ALA A 154 10.44 -3.19 3.35
C ALA A 154 9.21 -3.90 3.93
N LEU A 155 9.41 -4.89 4.79
CA LEU A 155 8.32 -5.56 5.48
C LEU A 155 7.72 -4.67 6.56
N PRO A 156 6.41 -4.84 6.88
CA PRO A 156 5.79 -4.15 8.01
C PRO A 156 6.56 -4.41 9.31
N PRO A 157 6.71 -3.39 10.19
CA PRO A 157 7.57 -3.52 11.39
C PRO A 157 7.12 -4.59 12.39
N TYR A 158 5.85 -5.01 12.33
CA TYR A 158 5.33 -6.09 13.19
C TYR A 158 5.69 -7.50 12.70
N ILE A 159 6.23 -7.64 11.47
CA ILE A 159 6.79 -8.89 10.96
C ILE A 159 8.26 -8.95 11.36
N ALA A 160 8.58 -9.75 12.37
CA ALA A 160 9.93 -9.84 12.90
C ALA A 160 10.84 -10.64 11.95
N ARG A 161 11.88 -9.97 11.44
CA ARG A 161 12.94 -10.58 10.61
C ARG A 161 14.30 -10.05 11.08
N PRO A 162 14.85 -10.60 12.17
CA PRO A 162 16.10 -10.09 12.76
C PRO A 162 17.28 -10.15 11.79
N ASP A 163 17.31 -11.16 10.91
CA ASP A 163 18.35 -11.36 9.91
C ASP A 163 17.99 -10.77 8.53
N GLY A 164 16.92 -9.96 8.47
CA GLY A 164 16.36 -9.40 7.23
C GLY A 164 15.38 -10.35 6.53
N PRO A 165 14.70 -9.86 5.48
CA PRO A 165 13.72 -10.62 4.71
C PRO A 165 14.36 -11.84 4.04
N SER A 166 13.67 -12.96 4.06
CA SER A 166 14.06 -14.21 3.41
C SER A 166 13.64 -14.28 1.95
N ALA A 167 14.15 -15.26 1.19
CA ALA A 167 13.68 -15.55 -0.16
C ALA A 167 12.18 -15.92 -0.20
N ALA A 168 11.65 -16.55 0.85
CA ALA A 168 10.23 -16.83 0.98
C ALA A 168 9.41 -15.54 1.14
N ASP A 169 9.90 -14.56 1.90
CA ASP A 169 9.22 -13.26 2.04
C ASP A 169 9.11 -12.53 0.69
N ALA A 170 10.10 -12.69 -0.21
CA ALA A 170 10.05 -12.10 -1.53
C ALA A 170 8.85 -12.60 -2.37
N GLN A 171 8.46 -13.87 -2.19
CA GLN A 171 7.27 -14.45 -2.81
C GLN A 171 6.01 -14.13 -2.02
N ASP A 172 6.08 -14.18 -0.69
CA ASP A 172 4.93 -13.99 0.20
C ASP A 172 4.43 -12.54 0.22
N TYR A 173 5.31 -11.59 0.01
CA TYR A 173 4.96 -10.16 0.02
C TYR A 173 4.65 -9.60 -1.37
N GLN A 174 4.30 -10.47 -2.33
CA GLN A 174 3.75 -10.11 -3.64
C GLN A 174 2.36 -10.69 -3.81
N THR A 175 1.46 -9.91 -4.43
CA THR A 175 0.11 -10.37 -4.75
C THR A 175 0.10 -11.15 -6.07
N VAL A 176 -0.94 -11.98 -6.28
CA VAL A 176 -1.19 -12.63 -7.58
C VAL A 176 -1.47 -11.63 -8.72
N PHE A 177 -1.74 -10.38 -8.39
CA PHE A 177 -2.02 -9.29 -9.33
C PHE A 177 -0.77 -8.49 -9.71
N ALA A 178 0.38 -8.70 -9.07
CA ALA A 178 1.57 -7.86 -9.18
C ALA A 178 2.14 -7.83 -10.60
N GLU A 179 2.03 -6.68 -11.27
CA GLU A 179 2.45 -6.43 -12.66
C GLU A 179 3.39 -5.21 -12.76
N HIS A 180 2.99 -4.05 -12.20
CA HIS A 180 3.68 -2.77 -12.36
C HIS A 180 4.57 -2.44 -11.15
N GLU A 181 5.90 -2.45 -11.33
CA GLU A 181 6.87 -2.15 -10.27
C GLU A 181 6.73 -0.70 -9.77
N GLY A 182 6.94 -0.48 -8.43
CA GLY A 182 6.99 0.86 -7.85
C GLY A 182 6.40 1.00 -6.46
N ALA A 183 5.79 -0.04 -5.88
CA ALA A 183 5.33 0.00 -4.50
C ALA A 183 6.45 -0.37 -3.52
N VAL A 184 6.44 0.27 -2.36
CA VAL A 184 7.30 -0.07 -1.22
C VAL A 184 6.62 -1.09 -0.32
N ALA A 185 5.31 -0.96 -0.13
CA ALA A 185 4.50 -1.91 0.63
C ALA A 185 3.52 -2.65 -0.27
N ALA A 186 3.28 -3.92 0.03
CA ALA A 186 2.30 -4.73 -0.68
C ALA A 186 0.86 -4.27 -0.36
N PRO A 187 -0.06 -4.32 -1.34
CA PRO A 187 -1.49 -4.18 -1.08
C PRO A 187 -1.99 -5.44 -0.35
N THR A 188 -1.89 -5.43 0.99
CA THR A 188 -1.97 -6.62 1.84
C THR A 188 -3.26 -7.42 1.69
N ALA A 189 -4.40 -6.77 1.40
CA ALA A 189 -5.65 -7.48 1.11
C ALA A 189 -5.53 -8.40 -0.12
N GLY A 190 -4.74 -7.99 -1.13
CA GLY A 190 -4.47 -8.78 -2.32
C GLY A 190 -3.64 -10.05 -2.08
N LEU A 191 -2.90 -10.11 -0.97
CA LEU A 191 -2.08 -11.27 -0.62
C LEU A 191 -2.87 -12.54 -0.32
N HIS A 192 -4.16 -12.42 -0.01
CA HIS A 192 -5.03 -13.55 0.28
C HIS A 192 -5.54 -14.28 -0.98
N PHE A 193 -5.41 -13.66 -2.16
CA PHE A 193 -5.91 -14.22 -3.40
C PHE A 193 -4.95 -15.22 -4.02
N THR A 194 -5.54 -16.31 -4.57
CA THR A 194 -4.84 -17.32 -5.33
C THR A 194 -5.48 -17.47 -6.72
N PRO A 195 -4.79 -18.07 -7.70
CA PRO A 195 -5.40 -18.36 -8.99
C PRO A 195 -6.69 -19.21 -8.87
N ALA A 196 -6.72 -20.15 -7.93
CA ALA A 196 -7.90 -21.00 -7.69
C ALA A 196 -9.10 -20.18 -7.18
N LEU A 197 -8.88 -19.27 -6.21
CA LEU A 197 -9.93 -18.38 -5.73
C LEU A 197 -10.43 -17.43 -6.82
N LEU A 198 -9.54 -16.90 -7.66
CA LEU A 198 -9.92 -16.04 -8.78
C LEU A 198 -10.76 -16.80 -9.83
N ALA A 199 -10.43 -18.06 -10.10
CA ALA A 199 -11.21 -18.92 -10.99
C ALA A 199 -12.62 -19.19 -10.41
N ALA A 200 -12.71 -19.46 -9.10
CA ALA A 200 -14.00 -19.66 -8.42
C ALA A 200 -14.89 -18.40 -8.46
N LEU A 201 -14.30 -17.22 -8.26
CA LEU A 201 -15.00 -15.93 -8.38
C LEU A 201 -15.51 -15.70 -9.81
N ALA A 202 -14.67 -15.96 -10.81
CA ALA A 202 -15.07 -15.84 -12.22
C ALA A 202 -16.21 -16.80 -12.58
N ALA A 203 -16.15 -18.07 -12.12
CA ALA A 203 -17.23 -19.06 -12.31
C ALA A 203 -18.55 -18.62 -11.65
N ARG A 204 -18.48 -17.82 -10.59
CA ARG A 204 -19.63 -17.21 -9.92
C ARG A 204 -20.18 -15.98 -10.65
N GLY A 205 -19.54 -15.55 -11.75
CA GLY A 205 -19.94 -14.35 -12.49
C GLY A 205 -19.47 -13.04 -11.87
N VAL A 206 -18.45 -13.08 -11.00
CA VAL A 206 -17.80 -11.89 -10.45
C VAL A 206 -16.75 -11.39 -11.45
N GLY A 207 -16.91 -10.15 -11.91
CA GLY A 207 -15.97 -9.48 -12.80
C GLY A 207 -14.68 -9.08 -12.07
N ARG A 208 -13.63 -8.78 -12.86
CA ARG A 208 -12.34 -8.27 -12.33
C ARG A 208 -11.84 -7.09 -13.15
N ALA A 209 -11.32 -6.08 -12.45
CA ALA A 209 -10.55 -4.96 -13.00
C ALA A 209 -9.32 -4.69 -12.13
N THR A 210 -8.25 -4.16 -12.72
CA THR A 210 -7.06 -3.74 -11.99
C THR A 210 -6.84 -2.25 -12.08
N VAL A 211 -6.26 -1.70 -11.04
CA VAL A 211 -5.77 -0.33 -10.94
C VAL A 211 -4.37 -0.38 -10.37
N THR A 212 -3.51 0.55 -10.76
CA THR A 212 -2.17 0.64 -10.19
C THR A 212 -2.15 1.71 -9.10
N LEU A 213 -1.82 1.33 -7.85
CA LEU A 213 -1.54 2.28 -6.77
C LEU A 213 -0.22 1.86 -6.12
N HIS A 214 0.80 2.69 -6.28
CA HIS A 214 2.09 2.47 -5.64
C HIS A 214 2.02 2.92 -4.19
N VAL A 215 1.91 1.94 -3.29
CA VAL A 215 1.87 2.17 -1.84
C VAL A 215 3.27 2.55 -1.36
N GLY A 216 3.41 3.74 -0.78
CA GLY A 216 4.69 4.27 -0.32
C GLY A 216 5.11 3.81 1.08
N ALA A 217 6.31 4.21 1.48
CA ALA A 217 6.88 3.93 2.80
C ALA A 217 6.11 4.60 3.95
N GLY A 218 5.34 5.64 3.66
CA GLY A 218 4.52 6.35 4.66
C GLY A 218 3.52 5.45 5.40
N THR A 219 3.11 4.32 4.79
CA THR A 219 2.22 3.35 5.43
C THR A 219 2.83 2.66 6.66
N PHE A 220 4.16 2.70 6.82
CA PHE A 220 4.88 2.14 7.96
C PHE A 220 5.14 3.16 9.08
N LEU A 221 4.82 4.42 8.85
CA LEU A 221 5.04 5.47 9.83
C LEU A 221 3.93 5.47 10.89
N PRO A 222 4.28 5.59 12.16
CA PRO A 222 3.28 5.68 13.22
C PRO A 222 2.54 7.03 13.14
N MET A 223 1.28 7.01 13.58
CA MET A 223 0.52 8.24 13.81
C MET A 223 1.18 9.05 14.96
N ARG A 224 1.38 10.36 14.74
CA ARG A 224 2.05 11.24 15.70
C ARG A 224 1.14 12.35 16.24
N THR A 225 -0.10 12.41 15.79
CA THR A 225 -1.07 13.42 16.20
C THR A 225 -2.04 12.84 17.23
N GLU A 226 -2.44 13.64 18.23
CA GLU A 226 -3.44 13.25 19.21
C GLU A 226 -4.82 13.15 18.56
N ASP A 227 -5.22 14.15 17.78
CA ASP A 227 -6.45 14.09 16.99
C ASP A 227 -6.18 13.38 15.67
N VAL A 228 -6.87 12.25 15.43
CA VAL A 228 -6.71 11.46 14.20
C VAL A 228 -7.06 12.24 12.93
N ARG A 229 -7.85 13.32 13.04
CA ARG A 229 -8.21 14.18 11.91
C ARG A 229 -7.07 15.08 11.44
N ASP A 230 -6.11 15.35 12.33
CA ASP A 230 -4.93 16.16 12.03
C ASP A 230 -3.80 15.33 11.41
N HIS A 231 -3.97 14.00 11.37
CA HIS A 231 -2.99 13.12 10.75
C HIS A 231 -2.90 13.35 9.25
N ARG A 232 -1.71 13.73 8.79
CA ARG A 232 -1.42 13.91 7.36
C ARG A 232 -0.99 12.58 6.76
N ILE A 233 -1.89 11.97 5.98
CA ILE A 233 -1.57 10.78 5.21
C ILE A 233 -0.69 11.16 4.01
N HIS A 234 0.39 10.43 3.80
CA HIS A 234 1.28 10.64 2.66
C HIS A 234 0.52 10.40 1.34
N ALA A 235 0.78 11.25 0.34
CA ALA A 235 0.18 11.11 -0.98
C ALA A 235 0.80 9.89 -1.69
N GLU A 236 -0.04 9.04 -2.23
CA GLU A 236 0.35 7.90 -3.06
C GLU A 236 0.14 8.21 -4.54
N ARG A 237 0.86 7.51 -5.41
CA ARG A 237 0.76 7.68 -6.86
C ARG A 237 -0.02 6.50 -7.45
N GLY A 238 -1.08 6.83 -8.21
CA GLY A 238 -1.91 5.81 -8.85
C GLY A 238 -2.23 6.11 -10.30
N HIS A 239 -2.59 5.05 -11.01
CA HIS A 239 -3.07 5.10 -12.39
C HIS A 239 -4.31 4.21 -12.54
N VAL A 240 -5.32 4.71 -13.25
CA VAL A 240 -6.52 3.95 -13.60
C VAL A 240 -6.66 3.96 -15.11
N GLY A 241 -6.46 2.79 -15.72
CA GLY A 241 -6.56 2.61 -17.17
C GLY A 241 -8.02 2.76 -17.67
N ALA A 242 -8.19 3.10 -18.95
CA ALA A 242 -9.50 3.32 -19.55
C ALA A 242 -10.43 2.10 -19.44
N ALA A 243 -9.89 0.90 -19.57
CA ALA A 243 -10.65 -0.36 -19.43
C ALA A 243 -11.19 -0.53 -17.99
N ALA A 244 -10.37 -0.22 -16.98
CA ALA A 244 -10.81 -0.26 -15.58
C ALA A 244 -11.90 0.78 -15.31
N VAL A 245 -11.74 2.01 -15.82
CA VAL A 245 -12.76 3.06 -15.73
C VAL A 245 -14.08 2.59 -16.32
N ALA A 246 -14.07 1.99 -17.52
CA ALA A 246 -15.27 1.49 -18.19
C ALA A 246 -15.94 0.37 -17.37
N ALA A 247 -15.16 -0.60 -16.88
CA ALA A 247 -15.67 -1.72 -16.08
C ALA A 247 -16.29 -1.24 -14.75
N ILE A 248 -15.62 -0.31 -14.05
CA ILE A 248 -16.11 0.26 -12.78
C ILE A 248 -17.42 1.03 -13.02
N ASN A 249 -17.50 1.84 -14.07
CA ASN A 249 -18.71 2.60 -14.37
C ASN A 249 -19.88 1.66 -14.79
N ALA A 250 -19.61 0.62 -15.59
CA ALA A 250 -20.61 -0.37 -15.97
C ALA A 250 -21.17 -1.12 -14.75
N ALA A 251 -20.30 -1.58 -13.84
CA ALA A 251 -20.71 -2.27 -12.62
C ALA A 251 -21.56 -1.37 -11.70
N ARG A 252 -21.23 -0.07 -11.61
CA ARG A 252 -22.05 0.92 -10.86
C ARG A 252 -23.44 1.11 -11.44
N THR A 253 -23.56 1.09 -12.76
CA THR A 253 -24.84 1.29 -13.45
C THR A 253 -25.73 0.05 -13.36
N ALA A 254 -25.14 -1.14 -13.48
CA ALA A 254 -25.85 -2.41 -13.41
C ALA A 254 -26.36 -2.75 -11.99
N GLY A 255 -25.66 -2.33 -10.95
CA GLY A 255 -25.96 -2.66 -9.55
C GLY A 255 -27.05 -1.81 -8.90
N GLY A 256 -27.66 -0.83 -9.58
CA GLY A 256 -28.55 0.13 -8.93
C GLY A 256 -27.83 0.83 -7.77
N SER A 257 -28.32 1.56 -6.90
CA SER A 257 -27.72 2.42 -5.86
C SER A 257 -26.60 1.83 -4.97
N ALA A 258 -26.14 0.61 -5.19
CA ALA A 258 -25.02 0.02 -4.43
C ALA A 258 -23.66 0.38 -5.06
N PRO A 259 -22.73 0.97 -4.29
CA PRO A 259 -21.36 1.16 -4.78
C PRO A 259 -20.69 -0.20 -5.06
N PRO A 260 -19.77 -0.29 -6.05
CA PRO A 260 -19.04 -1.51 -6.30
C PRO A 260 -18.39 -1.97 -4.99
N ARG A 261 -18.57 -3.23 -4.65
CA ARG A 261 -17.95 -3.83 -3.46
C ARG A 261 -16.47 -3.99 -3.76
N CYS A 262 -15.67 -3.10 -3.21
CA CYS A 262 -14.22 -3.10 -3.39
C CYS A 262 -13.58 -3.96 -2.31
N GLY A 263 -13.13 -5.18 -2.68
CA GLY A 263 -12.51 -6.11 -1.75
C GLY A 263 -11.06 -5.81 -1.40
N CYS A 264 -10.36 -4.96 -2.14
CA CYS A 264 -8.92 -4.79 -1.97
C CYS A 264 -8.43 -3.35 -1.96
N TRP A 265 -9.33 -2.37 -1.85
CA TRP A 265 -8.91 -0.98 -2.00
C TRP A 265 -9.75 0.02 -1.20
N LYS A 266 -9.08 0.89 -0.41
CA LYS A 266 -9.68 2.14 0.08
C LYS A 266 -9.85 3.07 -1.13
N VAL A 267 -11.03 3.08 -1.74
CA VAL A 267 -11.37 4.17 -2.65
C VAL A 267 -11.79 5.35 -1.78
N PRO A 268 -11.07 6.48 -1.79
CA PRO A 268 -11.59 7.71 -1.22
C PRO A 268 -12.93 7.97 -1.88
N ARG A 269 -13.95 8.39 -1.12
CA ARG A 269 -15.27 8.77 -1.66
C ARG A 269 -15.08 9.70 -2.86
N LEU A 270 -15.20 9.18 -4.06
CA LEU A 270 -15.38 9.99 -5.24
C LEU A 270 -16.82 10.47 -5.23
N ARG A 271 -17.00 11.76 -4.92
CA ARG A 271 -18.25 12.46 -5.22
C ARG A 271 -18.53 12.27 -6.71
N THR A 272 -19.70 11.83 -7.05
CA THR A 272 -20.47 11.75 -8.30
C THR A 272 -19.96 12.52 -9.54
N ALA A 273 -18.66 12.47 -9.84
CA ALA A 273 -18.13 12.85 -11.14
C ALA A 273 -17.75 11.55 -11.88
N ALA A 274 -18.20 11.41 -13.11
CA ALA A 274 -17.77 10.32 -13.97
C ALA A 274 -16.24 10.27 -13.98
N TRP A 275 -15.67 9.07 -13.83
CA TRP A 275 -14.24 8.89 -13.95
C TRP A 275 -13.81 9.33 -15.36
N SER A 276 -13.04 10.39 -15.45
CA SER A 276 -12.39 10.80 -16.69
C SER A 276 -10.94 10.32 -16.69
N ARG A 277 -10.37 10.11 -17.88
CA ARG A 277 -8.93 9.88 -18.05
C ARG A 277 -8.19 11.04 -17.37
N SER A 278 -7.52 10.76 -16.26
CA SER A 278 -6.71 11.77 -15.58
C SER A 278 -5.50 11.10 -14.94
N THR A 279 -4.34 11.60 -15.28
CA THR A 279 -3.08 11.44 -14.55
C THR A 279 -3.10 12.35 -13.30
N ALA A 280 -4.23 12.46 -12.63
CA ALA A 280 -4.38 13.33 -11.47
C ALA A 280 -3.78 12.68 -10.24
N ARG A 281 -2.90 13.41 -9.58
CA ARG A 281 -2.40 13.09 -8.24
C ARG A 281 -3.58 13.11 -7.29
N PRO A 282 -3.97 12.02 -6.60
CA PRO A 282 -4.97 12.08 -5.55
C PRO A 282 -4.39 12.88 -4.37
N ARG A 283 -4.85 14.10 -4.20
CA ARG A 283 -4.70 14.81 -2.93
C ARG A 283 -5.85 14.36 -2.04
N CYS A 284 -5.59 13.48 -1.10
CA CYS A 284 -6.52 13.22 -0.02
C CYS A 284 -6.45 14.37 0.99
N SER A 285 -7.19 15.43 0.73
CA SER A 285 -7.45 16.44 1.74
C SER A 285 -8.84 16.14 2.32
N SER A 286 -8.88 15.83 3.61
CA SER A 286 -10.04 15.69 4.49
C SER A 286 -10.86 14.40 4.39
N CYS A 287 -10.60 13.47 5.31
CA CYS A 287 -11.64 12.59 5.82
C CYS A 287 -12.66 13.44 6.60
N ARG A 288 -13.76 13.85 5.94
CA ARG A 288 -14.96 14.28 6.68
C ARG A 288 -15.83 13.04 6.88
N ALA A 289 -15.94 12.62 8.12
CA ALA A 289 -16.97 11.66 8.54
C ALA A 289 -18.35 12.28 8.30
N THR A 290 -19.14 11.69 7.41
CA THR A 290 -20.59 11.86 7.40
C THR A 290 -21.22 10.49 7.56
N THR A 291 -21.98 10.35 8.64
CA THR A 291 -22.81 9.23 9.05
C THR A 291 -23.63 8.65 7.89
N SER A 292 -23.71 7.31 7.87
CA SER A 292 -24.59 6.44 7.08
C SER A 292 -24.04 5.90 5.75
N ALA A 293 -23.09 4.95 5.82
CA ALA A 293 -23.01 3.81 4.90
C ALA A 293 -22.05 2.76 5.50
N PRO A 294 -22.37 1.46 5.41
CA PRO A 294 -21.55 0.42 6.03
C PRO A 294 -20.21 0.28 5.30
N TRP A 295 -19.15 0.27 6.09
CA TRP A 295 -17.79 0.01 5.65
C TRP A 295 -17.56 -1.50 5.60
N THR A 296 -17.10 -2.03 4.49
CA THR A 296 -16.46 -3.33 4.43
C THR A 296 -14.98 -3.09 4.21
N CYS A 297 -14.19 -3.22 5.27
CA CYS A 297 -12.74 -3.38 5.18
C CYS A 297 -12.44 -4.88 5.20
N CYS A 298 -11.73 -5.41 4.22
CA CYS A 298 -10.90 -6.60 4.34
C CYS A 298 -9.48 -6.18 4.65
#